data_5b645b9a67a784e0e4dc8676f3f72c68
#
_entry.id   5b645b9a67a784e0e4dc8676f3f72c68
#
_cell.length_a   1.000
_cell.length_b   1.000
_cell.length_c   1.000
_cell.angle_alpha   90.00
_cell.angle_beta   90.00
_cell.angle_gamma   90.00
#
_symmetry.space_group_name_H-M   'P 1'
#
loop_
_entity.id
_entity.type
_entity.pdbx_description
1 polymer ?
#
loop_
_entity_poly.entity_id
_entity_poly.type
_entity_poly.pdbx_seq_one_letter_code
_entity_poly.pdbx_strand_id
1 'polypeptide(L)'
;MLYLMSRARYTPIIEYCGGTEIGGGYITGTVIQPASPATFTTPALGTAITILDDTGAPADDGELFIVPPALGLSETLLNREHDTVYFDDSPPGADGASLRRHGDQITRLAGGFYRAQGRMDDTMNLGGIKVSAAEIERVGARVGGVHEAAAIAIPEPGGGPSQLIVYTVHLAENDSSRDRLRSEMQRAIRTDLSPLFRISDVVPIDALPRTASNKIMRRELRRRYMETRTS
;
A
#
# COMPACT_ATOMS: atom_id res chain seq x y z
N MET A 1 -3.05 -0.27 18.80
CA MET A 1 -4.41 -0.39 19.39
C MET A 1 -4.35 -0.46 20.92
N LEU A 2 -3.86 -1.53 21.57
CA LEU A 2 -3.89 -1.68 23.04
C LEU A 2 -3.24 -0.52 23.81
N TYR A 3 -2.11 0.03 23.34
CA TYR A 3 -1.51 1.20 23.95
C TYR A 3 -2.43 2.43 23.91
N LEU A 4 -3.09 2.68 22.79
CA LEU A 4 -4.05 3.78 22.67
C LEU A 4 -5.26 3.58 23.58
N MET A 5 -5.78 2.35 23.65
CA MET A 5 -6.88 2.01 24.57
C MET A 5 -6.49 2.29 26.02
N SER A 6 -5.30 1.88 26.46
CA SER A 6 -4.83 2.14 27.83
C SER A 6 -4.70 3.63 28.13
N ARG A 7 -4.27 4.45 27.15
CA ARG A 7 -4.20 5.92 27.29
C ARG A 7 -5.56 6.59 27.26
N ALA A 8 -6.53 6.00 26.55
CA ALA A 8 -7.90 6.50 26.42
C ALA A 8 -8.84 5.89 27.50
N ARG A 9 -8.34 5.50 28.66
CA ARG A 9 -9.11 4.88 29.75
C ARG A 9 -9.94 3.68 29.30
N TYR A 10 -9.34 2.85 28.46
CA TYR A 10 -9.97 1.64 27.86
C TYR A 10 -11.19 1.93 26.97
N THR A 11 -11.35 3.16 26.49
CA THR A 11 -12.32 3.47 25.44
C THR A 11 -11.99 2.66 24.18
N PRO A 12 -13.00 2.09 23.51
CA PRO A 12 -12.78 1.35 22.26
C PRO A 12 -12.06 2.21 21.21
N ILE A 13 -11.02 1.67 20.60
CA ILE A 13 -10.34 2.29 19.47
C ILE A 13 -10.91 1.67 18.20
N ILE A 14 -11.54 2.50 17.39
CA ILE A 14 -12.11 2.12 16.09
C ILE A 14 -11.13 2.56 15.02
N GLU A 15 -10.65 1.61 14.26
CA GLU A 15 -9.82 1.85 13.09
C GLU A 15 -10.70 2.00 11.86
N TYR A 16 -10.33 2.87 10.92
CA TYR A 16 -11.00 3.03 9.63
C TYR A 16 -10.00 3.27 8.51
N CYS A 17 -10.39 2.93 7.29
CA CYS A 17 -9.65 3.23 6.09
C CYS A 17 -10.51 4.08 5.16
N GLY A 18 -9.90 5.08 4.52
CA GLY A 18 -10.61 6.03 3.68
C GLY A 18 -9.69 7.04 3.01
N GLY A 19 -10.28 8.05 2.40
CA GLY A 19 -9.54 9.08 1.66
C GLY A 19 -10.28 10.41 1.56
N THR A 20 -9.55 11.44 1.19
CA THR A 20 -10.10 12.80 0.97
C THR A 20 -11.16 12.79 -0.13
N GLU A 21 -10.94 12.01 -1.17
CA GLU A 21 -11.79 11.87 -2.37
C GLU A 21 -13.12 11.15 -2.12
N ILE A 22 -13.29 10.57 -0.93
CA ILE A 22 -14.55 9.94 -0.50
C ILE A 22 -15.16 10.62 0.73
N GLY A 23 -14.57 11.74 1.17
CA GLY A 23 -15.07 12.54 2.30
C GLY A 23 -15.09 11.82 3.64
N GLY A 24 -14.41 10.67 3.78
CA GLY A 24 -14.43 9.86 4.99
C GLY A 24 -13.83 8.48 4.82
N GLY A 25 -14.37 7.51 5.56
CA GLY A 25 -13.98 6.11 5.47
C GLY A 25 -14.89 5.30 4.56
N TYR A 26 -14.34 4.28 3.90
CA TYR A 26 -15.10 3.29 3.13
C TYR A 26 -15.27 1.98 3.92
N ILE A 27 -14.38 1.72 4.88
CA ILE A 27 -14.41 0.54 5.74
C ILE A 27 -13.96 0.91 7.15
N THR A 28 -14.56 0.31 8.17
CA THR A 28 -14.38 0.68 9.56
C THR A 28 -14.60 -0.51 10.50
N GLY A 29 -14.26 -0.32 11.77
CA GLY A 29 -14.79 -1.10 12.88
C GLY A 29 -16.01 -0.46 13.49
N THR A 30 -16.65 -1.15 14.44
CA THR A 30 -17.77 -0.62 15.24
C THR A 30 -17.60 -0.97 16.71
N VAL A 31 -18.33 -0.28 17.59
CA VAL A 31 -18.29 -0.57 19.04
C VAL A 31 -19.06 -1.85 19.44
N ILE A 32 -19.85 -2.39 18.52
CA ILE A 32 -20.68 -3.58 18.78
C ILE A 32 -20.11 -4.85 18.14
N GLN A 33 -18.99 -4.75 17.44
CA GLN A 33 -18.31 -5.88 16.80
C GLN A 33 -16.95 -6.11 17.46
N PRO A 34 -16.46 -7.37 17.48
CA PRO A 34 -15.10 -7.64 17.89
C PRO A 34 -14.10 -6.82 17.10
N ALA A 35 -13.08 -6.29 17.77
CA ALA A 35 -12.00 -5.53 17.15
C ALA A 35 -10.69 -6.31 17.23
N SER A 36 -9.91 -6.28 16.16
CA SER A 36 -8.55 -6.80 16.11
C SER A 36 -7.62 -5.73 15.55
N PRO A 37 -6.38 -5.60 16.05
CA PRO A 37 -5.44 -4.60 15.56
C PRO A 37 -5.20 -4.70 14.05
N ALA A 38 -5.16 -3.52 13.38
CA ALA A 38 -4.96 -3.40 11.94
C ALA A 38 -5.99 -4.17 11.10
N THR A 39 -7.24 -4.25 11.57
CA THR A 39 -8.34 -4.83 10.82
C THR A 39 -9.61 -4.00 10.93
N PHE A 40 -10.50 -4.21 9.97
CA PHE A 40 -11.82 -3.58 9.91
C PHE A 40 -12.88 -4.68 9.90
N THR A 41 -14.12 -4.37 10.20
CA THR A 41 -15.19 -5.38 10.30
C THR A 41 -16.37 -5.11 9.38
N THR A 42 -16.55 -3.88 8.92
CA THR A 42 -17.73 -3.53 8.14
C THR A 42 -17.46 -2.38 7.17
N PRO A 43 -18.08 -2.36 6.00
CA PRO A 43 -18.16 -1.16 5.19
C PRO A 43 -18.73 0.01 6.00
N ALA A 44 -18.26 1.23 5.74
CA ALA A 44 -18.80 2.41 6.38
C ALA A 44 -20.29 2.59 6.03
N LEU A 45 -21.04 3.17 6.95
CA LEU A 45 -22.48 3.37 6.77
C LEU A 45 -22.76 4.18 5.48
N GLY A 46 -23.63 3.65 4.63
CA GLY A 46 -23.94 4.25 3.34
C GLY A 46 -22.91 4.00 2.23
N THR A 47 -21.97 3.08 2.46
CA THR A 47 -20.97 2.66 1.48
C THR A 47 -21.10 1.16 1.22
N ALA A 48 -21.12 0.77 -0.04
CA ALA A 48 -20.97 -0.62 -0.46
C ALA A 48 -19.61 -0.80 -1.12
N ILE A 49 -18.97 -1.93 -0.86
CA ILE A 49 -17.65 -2.27 -1.42
C ILE A 49 -17.65 -3.65 -2.04
N THR A 50 -16.79 -3.86 -3.02
CA THR A 50 -16.45 -5.18 -3.55
C THR A 50 -14.95 -5.32 -3.67
N ILE A 51 -14.44 -6.54 -3.53
CA ILE A 51 -13.04 -6.88 -3.74
C ILE A 51 -12.98 -7.74 -4.99
N LEU A 52 -12.16 -7.35 -5.96
CA LEU A 52 -11.99 -8.07 -7.20
C LEU A 52 -10.53 -8.49 -7.38
N ASP A 53 -10.33 -9.69 -7.91
CA ASP A 53 -9.00 -10.18 -8.32
C ASP A 53 -8.55 -9.55 -9.66
N ASP A 54 -7.40 -9.97 -10.16
CA ASP A 54 -6.82 -9.48 -11.42
C ASP A 54 -7.66 -9.82 -12.67
N THR A 55 -8.58 -10.76 -12.55
CA THR A 55 -9.50 -11.12 -13.64
C THR A 55 -10.81 -10.31 -13.60
N GLY A 56 -10.99 -9.50 -12.55
CA GLY A 56 -12.22 -8.77 -12.29
C GLY A 56 -13.31 -9.61 -11.61
N ALA A 57 -12.98 -10.80 -11.12
CA ALA A 57 -13.91 -11.65 -10.40
C ALA A 57 -13.92 -11.33 -8.89
N PRO A 58 -15.08 -11.45 -8.20
CA PRO A 58 -15.15 -11.29 -6.75
C PRO A 58 -14.21 -12.27 -6.03
N ALA A 59 -13.41 -11.74 -5.10
CA ALA A 59 -12.39 -12.51 -4.38
C ALA A 59 -12.27 -12.05 -2.92
N ASP A 60 -11.58 -12.86 -2.10
CA ASP A 60 -11.26 -12.49 -0.73
C ASP A 60 -9.93 -11.70 -0.63
N ASP A 61 -9.12 -11.69 -1.68
CA ASP A 61 -7.91 -10.89 -1.79
C ASP A 61 -7.85 -10.20 -3.16
N GLY A 62 -7.70 -8.88 -3.18
CA GLY A 62 -7.69 -8.13 -4.41
C GLY A 62 -7.81 -6.62 -4.23
N GLU A 63 -8.12 -5.95 -5.33
CA GLU A 63 -8.37 -4.51 -5.36
C GLU A 63 -9.77 -4.19 -4.85
N LEU A 64 -9.87 -3.17 -4.01
CA LEU A 64 -11.15 -2.69 -3.50
C LEU A 64 -11.76 -1.66 -4.46
N PHE A 65 -13.04 -1.88 -4.75
CA PHE A 65 -13.89 -0.95 -5.46
C PHE A 65 -15.06 -0.51 -4.58
N ILE A 66 -15.43 0.76 -4.70
CA ILE A 66 -16.64 1.30 -4.09
C ILE A 66 -17.77 1.16 -5.11
N VAL A 67 -18.93 0.70 -4.64
CA VAL A 67 -20.15 0.58 -5.44
C VAL A 67 -20.97 1.85 -5.25
N PRO A 68 -21.06 2.74 -6.24
CA PRO A 68 -21.89 3.92 -6.14
C PRO A 68 -23.40 3.57 -6.09
N PRO A 69 -24.26 4.45 -5.51
CA PRO A 69 -23.90 5.71 -4.88
C PRO A 69 -23.37 5.53 -3.45
N ALA A 70 -22.45 6.41 -3.02
CA ALA A 70 -22.04 6.50 -1.63
C ALA A 70 -21.85 7.98 -1.23
N LEU A 71 -22.18 8.30 0.01
CA LEU A 71 -22.03 9.66 0.52
C LEU A 71 -20.55 10.07 0.55
N GLY A 72 -20.29 11.31 0.15
CA GLY A 72 -18.95 11.90 0.19
C GLY A 72 -18.03 11.57 -0.99
N LEU A 73 -18.48 10.76 -1.97
CA LEU A 73 -17.70 10.57 -3.19
C LEU A 73 -17.52 11.89 -3.95
N SER A 74 -16.28 12.14 -4.39
CA SER A 74 -16.00 13.25 -5.29
C SER A 74 -16.72 13.01 -6.63
N GLU A 75 -17.25 14.07 -7.23
CA GLU A 75 -17.87 14.08 -8.55
C GLU A 75 -16.99 14.79 -9.58
N THR A 76 -15.99 15.55 -9.12
CA THR A 76 -15.09 16.29 -9.98
C THR A 76 -13.68 16.29 -9.40
N LEU A 77 -12.68 16.45 -10.26
CA LEU A 77 -11.28 16.70 -9.90
C LEU A 77 -10.82 18.03 -10.50
N LEU A 78 -9.97 18.76 -9.77
CA LEU A 78 -9.48 20.07 -10.23
C LEU A 78 -8.56 19.99 -11.45
N ASN A 79 -7.71 18.95 -11.53
CA ASN A 79 -6.61 18.88 -12.50
C ASN A 79 -6.62 17.61 -13.35
N ARG A 80 -7.70 16.84 -13.32
CA ARG A 80 -7.85 15.57 -14.07
C ARG A 80 -9.32 15.33 -14.40
N GLU A 81 -9.55 14.55 -15.43
CA GLU A 81 -10.87 14.02 -15.74
C GLU A 81 -11.25 12.97 -14.69
N HIS A 82 -12.40 13.17 -14.04
CA HIS A 82 -12.87 12.36 -12.92
C HIS A 82 -13.11 10.91 -13.33
N ASP A 83 -13.80 10.71 -14.44
CA ASP A 83 -14.19 9.37 -14.90
C ASP A 83 -12.96 8.57 -15.34
N THR A 84 -12.01 9.21 -16.01
CA THR A 84 -10.74 8.57 -16.37
C THR A 84 -9.94 8.10 -15.17
N VAL A 85 -10.01 8.80 -14.03
CA VAL A 85 -9.27 8.40 -12.83
C VAL A 85 -9.94 7.25 -12.07
N TYR A 86 -11.29 7.22 -12.07
CA TYR A 86 -12.01 6.34 -11.15
C TYR A 86 -12.85 5.26 -11.83
N PHE A 87 -13.18 5.40 -13.12
CA PHE A 87 -14.16 4.52 -13.77
C PHE A 87 -13.67 3.86 -15.07
N ASP A 88 -12.93 4.55 -15.94
CA ASP A 88 -12.64 4.08 -17.32
C ASP A 88 -11.99 2.69 -17.36
N ASP A 89 -11.04 2.41 -16.46
CA ASP A 89 -10.34 1.13 -16.38
C ASP A 89 -10.92 0.19 -15.29
N SER A 90 -12.10 0.50 -14.76
CA SER A 90 -12.72 -0.32 -13.73
C SER A 90 -13.51 -1.48 -14.36
N PRO A 91 -13.37 -2.72 -13.86
CA PRO A 91 -14.19 -3.82 -14.33
C PRO A 91 -15.67 -3.57 -13.98
N PRO A 92 -16.61 -4.11 -14.74
CA PRO A 92 -18.02 -4.02 -14.39
C PRO A 92 -18.28 -4.80 -13.09
N GLY A 93 -19.13 -4.23 -12.24
CA GLY A 93 -19.62 -4.91 -11.04
C GLY A 93 -20.70 -5.95 -11.37
N ALA A 94 -21.24 -6.57 -10.32
CA ALA A 94 -22.39 -7.44 -10.44
C ALA A 94 -23.54 -6.66 -11.15
N ASP A 95 -24.25 -7.36 -12.01
CA ASP A 95 -25.36 -6.80 -12.81
C ASP A 95 -24.97 -5.59 -13.69
N GLY A 96 -23.70 -5.47 -14.06
CA GLY A 96 -23.21 -4.38 -14.90
C GLY A 96 -23.10 -3.04 -14.19
N ALA A 97 -23.14 -3.02 -12.86
CA ALA A 97 -22.97 -1.79 -12.09
C ALA A 97 -21.61 -1.14 -12.35
N SER A 98 -21.59 0.18 -12.47
CA SER A 98 -20.34 0.93 -12.53
C SER A 98 -19.62 0.87 -11.17
N LEU A 99 -18.34 0.52 -11.16
CA LEU A 99 -17.53 0.44 -9.96
C LEU A 99 -16.53 1.59 -9.93
N ARG A 100 -16.45 2.26 -8.79
CA ARG A 100 -15.44 3.30 -8.57
C ARG A 100 -14.16 2.69 -8.00
N ARG A 101 -13.09 2.74 -8.76
CA ARG A 101 -11.77 2.29 -8.30
C ARG A 101 -11.31 3.12 -7.11
N HIS A 102 -10.97 2.46 -6.00
CA HIS A 102 -10.35 3.11 -4.86
C HIS A 102 -8.84 2.90 -4.84
N GLY A 103 -8.38 1.75 -5.32
CA GLY A 103 -6.97 1.42 -5.52
C GLY A 103 -6.27 0.94 -4.25
N ASP A 104 -7.00 0.51 -3.24
CA ASP A 104 -6.44 -0.18 -2.08
C ASP A 104 -6.53 -1.70 -2.29
N GLN A 105 -5.49 -2.42 -1.91
CA GLN A 105 -5.52 -3.87 -1.81
C GLN A 105 -6.06 -4.27 -0.45
N ILE A 106 -7.10 -5.10 -0.45
CA ILE A 106 -7.78 -5.58 0.76
C ILE A 106 -7.83 -7.10 0.74
N THR A 107 -7.56 -7.70 1.89
CA THR A 107 -7.81 -9.12 2.12
C THR A 107 -8.95 -9.28 3.10
N ARG A 108 -9.96 -10.10 2.76
CA ARG A 108 -10.99 -10.58 3.69
C ARG A 108 -10.43 -11.77 4.45
N LEU A 109 -10.43 -11.69 5.77
CA LEU A 109 -9.93 -12.71 6.66
C LEU A 109 -11.10 -13.56 7.21
N ALA A 110 -10.75 -14.73 7.78
CA ALA A 110 -11.71 -15.52 8.52
C ALA A 110 -12.36 -14.71 9.65
N GLY A 111 -13.62 -14.99 9.95
CA GLY A 111 -14.39 -14.27 10.97
C GLY A 111 -14.96 -12.92 10.54
N GLY A 112 -14.90 -12.59 9.24
CA GLY A 112 -15.48 -11.36 8.68
C GLY A 112 -14.63 -10.10 8.85
N PHE A 113 -13.36 -10.27 9.20
CA PHE A 113 -12.43 -9.15 9.25
C PHE A 113 -11.86 -8.81 7.87
N TYR A 114 -11.49 -7.55 7.67
CA TYR A 114 -10.77 -7.06 6.51
C TYR A 114 -9.43 -6.48 6.92
N ARG A 115 -8.42 -6.65 6.09
CA ARG A 115 -7.09 -6.06 6.28
C ARG A 115 -6.66 -5.31 5.05
N ALA A 116 -6.26 -4.05 5.22
CA ALA A 116 -5.60 -3.30 4.15
C ALA A 116 -4.14 -3.75 4.00
N GLN A 117 -3.75 -4.05 2.76
CA GLN A 117 -2.38 -4.45 2.40
C GLN A 117 -1.58 -3.29 1.80
N GLY A 118 -2.21 -2.16 1.57
CA GLY A 118 -1.64 -0.97 0.96
C GLY A 118 -2.33 -0.62 -0.36
N ARG A 119 -1.66 0.21 -1.15
CA ARG A 119 -2.18 0.65 -2.46
C ARG A 119 -1.81 -0.36 -3.54
N MET A 120 -2.71 -0.56 -4.51
CA MET A 120 -2.44 -1.41 -5.68
C MET A 120 -1.29 -0.86 -6.54
N ASP A 121 -1.20 0.48 -6.68
CA ASP A 121 -0.10 1.15 -7.37
C ASP A 121 1.24 1.07 -6.62
N ASP A 122 1.23 0.72 -5.34
CA ASP A 122 2.40 0.43 -4.50
C ASP A 122 2.67 -1.08 -4.36
N THR A 123 1.81 -1.94 -4.91
CA THR A 123 2.03 -3.38 -4.97
C THR A 123 3.05 -3.70 -6.07
N MET A 124 4.03 -4.50 -5.70
CA MET A 124 5.12 -4.90 -6.60
C MET A 124 4.94 -6.37 -6.99
N ASN A 125 5.20 -6.67 -8.26
CA ASN A 125 5.30 -8.05 -8.73
C ASN A 125 6.79 -8.43 -8.83
N LEU A 126 7.27 -9.19 -7.86
CA LEU A 126 8.65 -9.64 -7.78
C LEU A 126 8.74 -11.14 -8.14
N GLY A 127 9.00 -11.42 -9.41
CA GLY A 127 9.13 -12.80 -9.87
C GLY A 127 7.82 -13.60 -9.86
N GLY A 128 6.67 -12.96 -10.13
CA GLY A 128 5.35 -13.58 -10.13
C GLY A 128 4.66 -13.56 -8.76
N ILE A 129 5.32 -13.05 -7.72
CA ILE A 129 4.75 -12.94 -6.38
C ILE A 129 4.42 -11.48 -6.11
N LYS A 130 3.17 -11.20 -5.77
CA LYS A 130 2.74 -9.88 -5.34
C LYS A 130 3.19 -9.61 -3.91
N VAL A 131 3.75 -8.44 -3.66
CA VAL A 131 4.15 -7.96 -2.34
C VAL A 131 3.91 -6.46 -2.24
N SER A 132 3.39 -6.02 -1.12
CA SER A 132 3.22 -4.60 -0.84
C SER A 132 4.58 -3.94 -0.58
N ALA A 133 4.78 -2.74 -1.11
CA ALA A 133 5.94 -1.92 -0.77
C ALA A 133 6.09 -1.75 0.75
N ALA A 134 4.97 -1.55 1.45
CA ALA A 134 4.94 -1.38 2.90
C ALA A 134 5.48 -2.60 3.68
N GLU A 135 5.32 -3.83 3.16
CA GLU A 135 5.89 -5.03 3.81
C GLU A 135 7.41 -5.03 3.73
N ILE A 136 7.97 -4.73 2.55
CA ILE A 136 9.42 -4.61 2.34
C ILE A 136 9.99 -3.47 3.20
N GLU A 137 9.33 -2.32 3.21
CA GLU A 137 9.75 -1.13 3.96
C GLU A 137 9.77 -1.38 5.46
N ARG A 138 8.76 -2.05 6.01
CA ARG A 138 8.68 -2.42 7.42
C ARG A 138 9.82 -3.33 7.85
N VAL A 139 10.23 -4.27 7.00
CA VAL A 139 11.36 -5.15 7.27
C VAL A 139 12.67 -4.37 7.11
N GLY A 140 12.81 -3.57 6.05
CA GLY A 140 14.00 -2.74 5.81
C GLY A 140 14.28 -1.72 6.92
N ALA A 141 13.24 -1.09 7.46
CA ALA A 141 13.37 -0.12 8.55
C ALA A 141 13.82 -0.72 9.91
N ARG A 142 13.82 -2.06 10.05
CA ARG A 142 14.36 -2.73 11.24
C ARG A 142 15.86 -2.96 11.18
N VAL A 143 16.47 -2.76 10.03
CA VAL A 143 17.91 -2.91 9.84
C VAL A 143 18.64 -1.75 10.52
N GLY A 144 19.69 -2.07 11.27
CA GLY A 144 20.41 -1.08 12.06
C GLY A 144 20.95 0.08 11.21
N GLY A 145 20.74 1.31 11.68
CA GLY A 145 21.15 2.54 11.00
C GLY A 145 20.16 3.09 9.96
N VAL A 146 19.11 2.35 9.64
CA VAL A 146 18.04 2.82 8.73
C VAL A 146 16.98 3.57 9.55
N HIS A 147 16.73 4.82 9.17
CA HIS A 147 15.67 5.64 9.75
C HIS A 147 14.35 5.43 9.01
N GLU A 148 14.40 5.51 7.68
CA GLU A 148 13.26 5.27 6.81
C GLU A 148 13.69 4.42 5.61
N ALA A 149 12.75 3.63 5.09
CA ALA A 149 12.92 2.88 3.86
C ALA A 149 11.73 3.09 2.93
N ALA A 150 11.97 3.11 1.62
CA ALA A 150 10.94 3.12 0.60
C ALA A 150 11.30 2.11 -0.50
N ALA A 151 10.36 1.22 -0.81
CA ALA A 151 10.55 0.18 -1.82
C ALA A 151 9.83 0.54 -3.12
N ILE A 152 10.50 0.30 -4.24
CA ILE A 152 9.92 0.43 -5.58
C ILE A 152 10.28 -0.77 -6.43
N ALA A 153 9.42 -1.11 -7.37
CA ALA A 153 9.72 -2.05 -8.45
C ALA A 153 10.01 -1.30 -9.74
N ILE A 154 11.07 -1.72 -10.42
CA ILE A 154 11.45 -1.20 -11.75
C ILE A 154 11.28 -2.35 -12.76
N PRO A 155 10.40 -2.21 -13.76
CA PRO A 155 10.24 -3.21 -14.81
C PRO A 155 11.53 -3.41 -15.60
N GLU A 156 11.82 -4.66 -15.98
CA GLU A 156 12.92 -4.94 -16.92
C GLU A 156 12.49 -4.60 -18.36
N PRO A 157 13.33 -3.87 -19.13
CA PRO A 157 12.98 -3.45 -20.50
C PRO A 157 12.70 -4.63 -21.47
N GLY A 158 13.28 -5.80 -21.21
CA GLY A 158 13.11 -7.02 -22.02
C GLY A 158 11.99 -7.94 -21.54
N GLY A 159 11.19 -7.53 -20.57
CA GLY A 159 10.26 -8.41 -19.85
C GLY A 159 10.98 -9.25 -18.79
N GLY A 160 10.22 -9.84 -17.88
CA GLY A 160 10.77 -10.60 -16.76
C GLY A 160 10.39 -9.99 -15.41
N PRO A 161 10.94 -10.54 -14.31
CA PRO A 161 10.62 -10.04 -12.98
C PRO A 161 11.16 -8.62 -12.76
N SER A 162 10.34 -7.76 -12.17
CA SER A 162 10.77 -6.41 -11.80
C SER A 162 11.92 -6.44 -10.81
N GLN A 163 12.83 -5.47 -10.93
CA GLN A 163 13.91 -5.25 -9.97
C GLN A 163 13.37 -4.57 -8.72
N LEU A 164 13.68 -5.11 -7.55
CA LEU A 164 13.38 -4.49 -6.27
C LEU A 164 14.49 -3.50 -5.90
N ILE A 165 14.15 -2.23 -5.81
CA ILE A 165 15.03 -1.16 -5.37
C ILE A 165 14.52 -0.64 -4.03
N VAL A 166 15.42 -0.47 -3.07
CA VAL A 166 15.09 0.07 -1.74
C VAL A 166 15.86 1.37 -1.51
N TYR A 167 15.13 2.47 -1.38
CA TYR A 167 15.70 3.73 -0.90
C TYR A 167 15.78 3.74 0.62
N THR A 168 16.87 4.29 1.18
CA THR A 168 17.10 4.35 2.61
C THR A 168 17.53 5.72 3.07
N VAL A 169 16.94 6.18 4.17
CA VAL A 169 17.39 7.35 4.93
C VAL A 169 18.13 6.85 6.17
N HIS A 170 19.30 7.39 6.46
CA HIS A 170 20.14 6.96 7.58
C HIS A 170 20.02 7.89 8.79
N LEU A 171 20.21 7.34 10.02
CA LEU A 171 20.15 8.10 11.28
C LEU A 171 21.37 8.97 11.56
N ALA A 172 22.47 8.73 10.92
CA ALA A 172 23.73 9.49 10.99
C ALA A 172 24.65 9.04 9.86
N GLU A 173 25.79 9.71 9.66
CA GLU A 173 26.89 9.28 8.79
C GLU A 173 27.43 7.91 9.26
N ASN A 174 26.64 6.87 9.10
CA ASN A 174 27.14 5.51 9.22
C ASN A 174 27.78 5.15 7.89
N ASP A 175 29.09 5.05 7.92
CA ASP A 175 29.95 4.54 6.83
C ASP A 175 29.70 3.02 6.60
N SER A 176 28.47 2.59 6.71
CA SER A 176 28.04 1.25 6.31
C SER A 176 28.08 1.21 4.80
N SER A 177 29.05 0.48 4.25
CA SER A 177 29.11 0.33 2.79
C SER A 177 27.75 -0.12 2.27
N ARG A 178 27.33 0.43 1.14
CA ARG A 178 26.08 0.11 0.45
C ARG A 178 25.86 -1.40 0.31
N ASP A 179 26.91 -2.15 0.06
CA ASP A 179 26.88 -3.61 -0.06
C ASP A 179 26.59 -4.31 1.27
N ARG A 180 27.10 -3.80 2.37
CA ARG A 180 26.79 -4.33 3.70
C ARG A 180 25.33 -4.12 4.02
N LEU A 181 24.81 -2.91 3.83
CA LEU A 181 23.40 -2.59 4.07
C LEU A 181 22.48 -3.45 3.20
N ARG A 182 22.79 -3.58 1.90
CA ARG A 182 22.06 -4.46 1.00
C ARG A 182 22.04 -5.92 1.50
N SER A 183 23.16 -6.41 1.98
CA SER A 183 23.28 -7.77 2.48
C SER A 183 22.48 -8.00 3.77
N GLU A 184 22.47 -7.03 4.69
CA GLU A 184 21.69 -7.06 5.92
C GLU A 184 20.18 -6.99 5.63
N MET A 185 19.75 -6.07 4.76
CA MET A 185 18.37 -5.96 4.31
C MET A 185 17.90 -7.21 3.57
N GLN A 186 18.74 -7.76 2.68
CA GLN A 186 18.43 -8.99 1.95
C GLN A 186 18.23 -10.17 2.91
N ARG A 187 19.04 -10.25 3.97
CA ARG A 187 18.88 -11.29 5.00
C ARG A 187 17.57 -11.13 5.74
N ALA A 188 17.22 -9.92 6.15
CA ALA A 188 15.97 -9.63 6.85
C ALA A 188 14.74 -9.99 5.97
N ILE A 189 14.74 -9.56 4.70
CA ILE A 189 13.66 -9.88 3.76
C ILE A 189 13.51 -11.39 3.53
N ARG A 190 14.61 -12.11 3.41
CA ARG A 190 14.59 -13.57 3.24
C ARG A 190 14.00 -14.29 4.46
N THR A 191 14.27 -13.78 5.65
CA THR A 191 13.81 -14.37 6.91
C THR A 191 12.36 -14.04 7.21
N ASP A 192 11.97 -12.78 7.03
CA ASP A 192 10.69 -12.25 7.50
C ASP A 192 9.59 -12.26 6.44
N LEU A 193 9.95 -12.33 5.14
CA LEU A 193 8.98 -12.31 4.03
C LEU A 193 9.14 -13.51 3.10
N SER A 194 10.09 -13.47 2.18
CA SER A 194 10.29 -14.55 1.21
C SER A 194 11.74 -14.64 0.73
N PRO A 195 12.32 -15.85 0.63
CA PRO A 195 13.64 -16.05 0.03
C PRO A 195 13.69 -15.73 -1.47
N LEU A 196 12.54 -15.58 -2.13
CA LEU A 196 12.43 -15.27 -3.55
C LEU A 196 12.57 -13.78 -3.83
N PHE A 197 12.33 -12.91 -2.84
CA PHE A 197 12.51 -11.48 -3.02
C PHE A 197 14.00 -11.10 -2.95
N ARG A 198 14.49 -10.58 -4.06
CA ARG A 198 15.89 -10.17 -4.19
C ARG A 198 16.00 -8.67 -4.37
N ILE A 199 16.75 -8.03 -3.49
CA ILE A 199 17.07 -6.62 -3.62
C ILE A 199 18.11 -6.48 -4.75
N SER A 200 17.74 -5.74 -5.79
CA SER A 200 18.65 -5.40 -6.89
C SER A 200 19.57 -4.27 -6.50
N ASP A 201 19.05 -3.26 -5.79
CA ASP A 201 19.83 -2.12 -5.36
C ASP A 201 19.31 -1.49 -4.05
N VAL A 202 20.22 -0.86 -3.28
CA VAL A 202 19.89 -0.02 -2.13
C VAL A 202 20.46 1.36 -2.38
N VAL A 203 19.61 2.37 -2.40
CA VAL A 203 19.95 3.75 -2.76
C VAL A 203 19.82 4.66 -1.54
N PRO A 204 20.93 5.15 -0.99
CA PRO A 204 20.88 6.17 0.06
C PRO A 204 20.25 7.47 -0.46
N ILE A 205 19.44 8.11 0.37
CA ILE A 205 18.83 9.42 0.09
C ILE A 205 18.73 10.21 1.40
N ASP A 206 18.88 11.53 1.32
CA ASP A 206 18.81 12.40 2.50
C ASP A 206 17.41 12.44 3.10
N ALA A 207 16.38 12.46 2.25
CA ALA A 207 14.99 12.41 2.65
C ALA A 207 14.11 11.78 1.56
N LEU A 208 13.10 11.02 1.96
CA LEU A 208 12.11 10.47 1.02
C LEU A 208 11.19 11.59 0.52
N PRO A 209 10.93 11.67 -0.80
CA PRO A 209 9.99 12.64 -1.35
C PRO A 209 8.57 12.29 -0.86
N ARG A 210 7.86 13.31 -0.36
CA ARG A 210 6.53 13.15 0.21
C ARG A 210 5.53 14.16 -0.35
N THR A 211 4.29 13.76 -0.40
CA THR A 211 3.16 14.66 -0.68
C THR A 211 2.91 15.59 0.50
N ALA A 212 2.07 16.62 0.31
CA ALA A 212 1.61 17.49 1.40
C ALA A 212 0.90 16.72 2.53
N SER A 213 0.31 15.55 2.23
CA SER A 213 -0.30 14.64 3.21
C SER A 213 0.68 13.62 3.79
N ASN A 214 1.98 13.85 3.65
CA ASN A 214 3.07 13.00 4.17
C ASN A 214 3.18 11.58 3.57
N LYS A 215 2.54 11.30 2.42
CA LYS A 215 2.66 10.01 1.72
C LYS A 215 3.93 9.98 0.88
N ILE A 216 4.65 8.86 0.86
CA ILE A 216 5.85 8.65 0.03
C ILE A 216 5.48 8.71 -1.45
N MET A 217 6.22 9.53 -2.22
CA MET A 217 6.03 9.69 -3.66
C MET A 217 6.85 8.65 -4.45
N ARG A 218 6.43 7.38 -4.46
CA ARG A 218 7.17 6.27 -5.12
C ARG A 218 7.33 6.47 -6.63
N ARG A 219 6.37 7.15 -7.28
CA ARG A 219 6.50 7.53 -8.69
C ARG A 219 7.73 8.43 -8.94
N GLU A 220 7.97 9.36 -8.03
CA GLU A 220 9.15 10.25 -8.09
C GLU A 220 10.45 9.47 -7.86
N LEU A 221 10.46 8.51 -6.92
CA LEU A 221 11.61 7.63 -6.70
C LEU A 221 11.91 6.77 -7.93
N ARG A 222 10.88 6.22 -8.60
CA ARG A 222 11.06 5.47 -9.86
C ARG A 222 11.67 6.35 -10.94
N ARG A 223 11.18 7.58 -11.12
CA ARG A 223 11.72 8.53 -12.09
C ARG A 223 13.20 8.81 -11.84
N ARG A 224 13.58 9.16 -10.61
CA ARG A 224 14.98 9.44 -10.23
C ARG A 224 15.90 8.25 -10.49
N TYR A 225 15.45 7.05 -10.13
CA TYR A 225 16.25 5.84 -10.36
C TYR A 225 16.48 5.57 -11.85
N MET A 226 15.47 5.75 -12.68
CA MET A 226 15.60 5.56 -14.12
C MET A 226 16.54 6.60 -14.76
N GLU A 227 16.49 7.86 -14.34
CA GLU A 227 17.38 8.92 -14.81
C GLU A 227 18.84 8.61 -14.47
N THR A 228 19.13 8.12 -13.28
CA THR A 228 20.50 7.75 -12.85
C THR A 228 21.07 6.58 -13.67
N ARG A 229 20.23 5.70 -14.22
CA ARG A 229 20.68 4.57 -15.07
C ARG A 229 20.95 4.95 -16.52
N THR A 230 20.44 6.08 -16.96
CA THR A 230 20.57 6.55 -18.35
C THR A 230 21.74 7.52 -18.53
N SER A 231 22.33 7.99 -17.44
CA SER A 231 23.52 8.83 -17.37
C SER A 231 24.80 8.01 -17.19
#